data_ea0284c750e7722d81086f111e841bd2
#
_entry.id   ea0284c750e7722d81086f111e841bd2
#
_cell.length_a   1.000
_cell.length_b   1.000
_cell.length_c   1.000
_cell.angle_alpha   90.00
_cell.angle_beta   90.00
_cell.angle_gamma   90.00
#
_symmetry.space_group_name_H-M   'P 1'
#
loop_
_entity.id
_entity.type
_entity.pdbx_description
1 polymer ?
#
loop_
_entity_poly.entity_id
_entity_poly.type
_entity_poly.pdbx_seq_one_letter_code
_entity_poly.pdbx_strand_id
1 'polypeptide(L)'
;MHPTGRKLQAAVLCAFVCAALAWLGSAHVSRGQGPSMSAPAPSAPASWQGGKNAKYVGPEACAKCHQDEAKTQHATAMGRALEPVATSDILRANPDLTFKSGPYTYTITRRGEQSLYTVTDGKQTVSAPILYAFGQGKAGQTYLFQRNGQFQESRVSFYKKFKGLDWTIGYERAAPPTLEEAVGRTVSTDEARNCFGCHTTGGVSGSQLQLEKMMPGVSCEACHGPGAEHIVAMEAKDFKNKRIFNPGSMSPDELSQEFCGSCHRSAEAVSANSKMQNMNNVRFQPYRLFTSRGHDPFDERLSCTVCHNAHENPKQDEAFYDSKCFACHRSGASLKSAELAKSEAGDGRDARPCPVATKSCGSCHMPKIELPGSHTQFTDHRIRIAREGEPFPN
;
A
#
# COMPACT_ATOMS: atom_id res chain seq x y z
N MET A 1 67.67 23.32 48.60
CA MET A 1 66.42 23.95 48.12
C MET A 1 66.17 23.46 46.70
N HIS A 2 65.29 22.49 46.52
CA HIS A 2 65.00 21.83 45.25
C HIS A 2 63.79 22.46 44.53
N PRO A 3 63.84 22.64 43.21
CA PRO A 3 62.66 22.91 42.43
C PRO A 3 62.34 21.66 41.58
N THR A 4 61.51 20.77 42.08
CA THR A 4 60.94 19.64 41.31
C THR A 4 59.45 19.66 41.51
N GLY A 5 58.72 20.34 40.65
CA GLY A 5 57.25 20.34 40.77
C GLY A 5 56.47 20.84 39.55
N ARG A 6 57.16 21.20 38.46
CA ARG A 6 56.46 21.83 37.29
C ARG A 6 56.50 21.05 35.97
N LYS A 7 57.14 19.88 35.90
CA LYS A 7 57.25 19.11 34.65
C LYS A 7 56.26 17.93 34.55
N LEU A 8 55.54 17.58 35.61
CA LEU A 8 54.62 16.44 35.59
C LEU A 8 53.18 16.82 35.20
N GLN A 9 52.80 18.10 35.31
CA GLN A 9 51.45 18.54 34.95
C GLN A 9 51.25 18.83 33.42
N ALA A 10 52.31 19.06 32.69
CA ALA A 10 52.21 19.29 31.22
C ALA A 10 52.11 18.00 30.40
N ALA A 11 52.58 16.88 30.92
CA ALA A 11 52.48 15.61 30.20
C ALA A 11 51.10 14.91 30.28
N VAL A 12 50.31 15.18 31.35
CA VAL A 12 49.00 14.61 31.54
C VAL A 12 47.95 15.37 30.73
N LEU A 13 48.12 16.66 30.47
CA LEU A 13 47.17 17.44 29.67
C LEU A 13 47.27 17.12 28.15
N CYS A 14 48.45 16.76 27.64
CA CYS A 14 48.60 16.35 26.22
C CYS A 14 48.03 14.98 25.92
N ALA A 15 48.00 14.05 26.87
CA ALA A 15 47.42 12.73 26.66
C ALA A 15 45.90 12.73 26.59
N PHE A 16 45.24 13.64 27.30
CA PHE A 16 43.77 13.78 27.27
C PHE A 16 43.24 14.51 26.03
N VAL A 17 44.01 15.42 25.46
CA VAL A 17 43.58 16.12 24.23
C VAL A 17 43.74 15.22 22.98
N CYS A 18 44.76 14.33 22.93
CA CYS A 18 44.87 13.36 21.84
C CYS A 18 43.84 12.24 21.88
N ALA A 19 43.39 11.83 23.06
CA ALA A 19 42.32 10.83 23.20
C ALA A 19 40.93 11.40 22.84
N ALA A 20 40.66 12.68 23.08
CA ALA A 20 39.41 13.35 22.70
C ALA A 20 39.28 13.62 21.20
N LEU A 21 40.42 13.78 20.47
CA LEU A 21 40.38 13.98 19.02
C LEU A 21 40.34 12.66 18.21
N ALA A 22 40.68 11.51 18.83
CA ALA A 22 40.52 10.20 18.18
C ALA A 22 39.10 9.64 18.26
N TRP A 23 38.22 10.22 19.10
CA TRP A 23 36.84 9.78 19.25
C TRP A 23 35.84 10.58 18.40
N LEU A 24 36.27 11.62 17.70
CA LEU A 24 35.42 12.43 16.79
C LEU A 24 35.48 11.96 15.32
N GLY A 25 36.20 10.89 15.02
CA GLY A 25 36.47 10.41 13.65
C GLY A 25 35.67 9.21 13.16
N SER A 26 34.62 8.73 13.91
CA SER A 26 33.86 7.55 13.50
C SER A 26 32.35 7.71 13.69
N ALA A 27 31.83 8.91 13.49
CA ALA A 27 30.43 9.05 13.15
C ALA A 27 30.27 8.61 11.68
N HIS A 28 30.18 7.31 11.43
CA HIS A 28 29.60 6.82 10.19
C HIS A 28 28.16 7.33 10.12
N VAL A 29 28.00 8.49 9.48
CA VAL A 29 26.70 8.94 9.00
C VAL A 29 26.28 7.89 7.98
N SER A 30 25.50 6.93 8.44
CA SER A 30 24.74 6.04 7.58
C SER A 30 23.71 6.90 6.84
N ARG A 31 24.15 7.62 5.82
CA ARG A 31 23.30 8.31 4.86
C ARG A 31 22.90 7.26 3.83
N GLY A 32 21.58 6.95 3.78
CA GLY A 32 21.08 6.26 2.61
C GLY A 32 20.09 5.13 2.85
N GLN A 33 19.30 5.19 3.90
CA GLN A 33 18.05 4.43 3.89
C GLN A 33 16.94 5.39 3.49
N GLY A 34 16.39 5.20 2.29
CA GLY A 34 15.14 5.84 1.90
C GLY A 34 14.08 5.61 3.00
N PRO A 35 13.04 6.43 3.09
CA PRO A 35 12.07 6.34 4.18
C PRO A 35 11.41 4.96 4.16
N SER A 36 11.86 4.09 5.06
CA SER A 36 11.15 2.85 5.37
C SER A 36 9.74 3.22 5.81
N MET A 37 8.74 2.83 5.02
CA MET A 37 7.32 3.01 5.34
C MET A 37 6.83 1.90 6.27
N SER A 38 7.64 1.50 7.25
CA SER A 38 7.27 0.49 8.23
C SER A 38 6.36 1.08 9.31
N ALA A 39 5.05 1.10 9.01
CA ALA A 39 4.07 0.90 10.07
C ALA A 39 4.10 -0.58 10.46
N PRO A 40 3.82 -0.95 11.72
CA PRO A 40 3.66 -2.37 12.07
C PRO A 40 2.64 -2.99 11.11
N ALA A 41 2.91 -4.23 10.67
CA ALA A 41 1.95 -4.97 9.87
C ALA A 41 0.65 -5.03 10.65
N PRO A 42 -0.48 -4.63 10.07
CA PRO A 42 -1.74 -4.81 10.73
C PRO A 42 -1.89 -6.30 10.99
N SER A 43 -1.98 -6.69 12.25
CA SER A 43 -2.45 -8.02 12.59
C SER A 43 -3.92 -8.05 12.22
N ALA A 44 -4.29 -8.85 11.21
CA ALA A 44 -5.70 -9.13 10.98
C ALA A 44 -6.35 -9.51 12.31
N PRO A 45 -7.52 -8.96 12.68
CA PRO A 45 -8.21 -9.32 13.89
C PRO A 45 -8.28 -10.84 14.03
N ALA A 46 -8.14 -11.36 15.23
CA ALA A 46 -8.11 -12.81 15.49
C ALA A 46 -9.35 -13.52 14.92
N SER A 47 -10.47 -12.83 14.81
CA SER A 47 -11.72 -13.30 14.21
C SER A 47 -11.61 -13.62 12.71
N TRP A 48 -10.65 -13.05 12.00
CA TRP A 48 -10.44 -13.32 10.55
C TRP A 48 -9.46 -14.44 10.29
N GLN A 49 -8.64 -14.77 11.27
CA GLN A 49 -7.58 -15.77 11.11
C GLN A 49 -8.10 -17.21 11.18
N GLY A 50 -9.38 -17.38 11.50
CA GLY A 50 -9.96 -18.70 11.75
C GLY A 50 -9.45 -19.34 13.04
N GLY A 51 -10.05 -20.47 13.45
CA GLY A 51 -9.61 -21.25 14.61
C GLY A 51 -8.23 -21.89 14.43
N LYS A 52 -7.69 -22.51 15.49
CA LYS A 52 -6.37 -23.17 15.48
C LYS A 52 -6.17 -24.21 14.35
N ASN A 53 -7.26 -24.73 13.77
CA ASN A 53 -7.27 -25.71 12.68
C ASN A 53 -7.72 -25.11 11.35
N ALA A 54 -7.79 -23.79 11.24
CA ALA A 54 -8.23 -23.12 10.05
C ALA A 54 -7.31 -23.44 8.86
N LYS A 55 -7.90 -23.89 7.76
CA LYS A 55 -7.18 -24.25 6.54
C LYS A 55 -7.69 -23.42 5.39
N TYR A 56 -6.73 -22.82 4.67
CA TYR A 56 -6.97 -22.19 3.38
C TYR A 56 -7.26 -23.26 2.33
N VAL A 57 -8.22 -23.01 1.45
CA VAL A 57 -8.66 -23.95 0.40
C VAL A 57 -8.43 -23.44 -1.02
N GLY A 58 -8.11 -22.15 -1.15
CA GLY A 58 -7.86 -21.51 -2.43
C GLY A 58 -9.11 -21.02 -3.14
N PRO A 59 -8.96 -20.03 -4.05
CA PRO A 59 -10.08 -19.39 -4.74
C PRO A 59 -10.87 -20.33 -5.64
N GLU A 60 -10.25 -21.40 -6.17
CA GLU A 60 -10.90 -22.40 -7.02
C GLU A 60 -11.98 -23.19 -6.25
N ALA A 61 -11.78 -23.41 -4.95
CA ALA A 61 -12.78 -24.05 -4.11
C ALA A 61 -14.00 -23.16 -3.91
N CYS A 62 -13.78 -21.85 -3.71
CA CYS A 62 -14.84 -20.84 -3.57
C CYS A 62 -15.62 -20.68 -4.88
N ALA A 63 -14.94 -20.67 -6.02
CA ALA A 63 -15.52 -20.48 -7.35
C ALA A 63 -16.58 -21.55 -7.73
N LYS A 64 -16.56 -22.71 -7.09
CA LYS A 64 -17.57 -23.77 -7.33
C LYS A 64 -18.97 -23.31 -7.01
N CYS A 65 -19.14 -22.42 -6.02
CA CYS A 65 -20.44 -21.91 -5.57
C CYS A 65 -20.57 -20.39 -5.79
N HIS A 66 -19.48 -19.60 -5.61
CA HIS A 66 -19.45 -18.14 -5.74
C HIS A 66 -18.89 -17.72 -7.11
N GLN A 67 -19.59 -18.12 -8.19
CA GLN A 67 -19.10 -17.96 -9.55
C GLN A 67 -19.00 -16.49 -9.99
N ASP A 68 -19.97 -15.67 -9.59
CA ASP A 68 -20.03 -14.26 -10.01
C ASP A 68 -18.89 -13.45 -9.39
N GLU A 69 -18.64 -13.60 -8.09
CA GLU A 69 -17.54 -12.94 -7.40
C GLU A 69 -16.17 -13.47 -7.89
N ALA A 70 -16.06 -14.77 -8.09
CA ALA A 70 -14.83 -15.40 -8.55
C ALA A 70 -14.46 -14.96 -9.97
N LYS A 71 -15.44 -14.70 -10.84
CA LYS A 71 -15.24 -14.27 -12.22
C LYS A 71 -14.48 -12.94 -12.33
N THR A 72 -14.69 -12.04 -11.37
CA THR A 72 -14.14 -10.67 -11.42
C THR A 72 -13.01 -10.44 -10.42
N GLN A 73 -13.08 -11.03 -9.22
CA GLN A 73 -12.18 -10.74 -8.12
C GLN A 73 -10.70 -11.04 -8.44
N HIS A 74 -10.40 -12.17 -9.08
CA HIS A 74 -9.04 -12.56 -9.43
C HIS A 74 -8.36 -11.60 -10.43
N ALA A 75 -9.14 -10.89 -11.24
CA ALA A 75 -8.68 -9.92 -12.21
C ALA A 75 -8.53 -8.50 -11.62
N THR A 76 -8.90 -8.29 -10.35
CA THR A 76 -8.77 -6.99 -9.69
C THR A 76 -7.30 -6.64 -9.42
N ALA A 77 -7.05 -5.35 -9.19
CA ALA A 77 -5.73 -4.90 -8.74
C ALA A 77 -5.31 -5.54 -7.40
N MET A 78 -6.27 -5.86 -6.53
CA MET A 78 -6.03 -6.60 -5.29
C MET A 78 -5.71 -8.08 -5.57
N GLY A 79 -6.51 -8.76 -6.40
CA GLY A 79 -6.26 -10.15 -6.79
C GLY A 79 -4.89 -10.35 -7.44
N ARG A 80 -4.37 -9.31 -8.07
CA ARG A 80 -3.07 -9.30 -8.76
C ARG A 80 -2.03 -8.44 -8.03
N ALA A 81 -2.18 -8.21 -6.73
CA ALA A 81 -1.28 -7.35 -5.95
C ALA A 81 0.16 -7.89 -5.87
N LEU A 82 0.33 -9.21 -5.91
CA LEU A 82 1.59 -9.91 -6.12
C LEU A 82 1.39 -10.95 -7.23
N GLU A 83 2.30 -10.96 -8.20
CA GLU A 83 2.31 -11.96 -9.28
C GLU A 83 3.52 -12.89 -9.14
N PRO A 84 3.35 -14.21 -9.35
CA PRO A 84 4.50 -15.11 -9.54
C PRO A 84 5.30 -14.66 -10.76
N VAL A 85 6.62 -14.64 -10.64
CA VAL A 85 7.51 -14.19 -11.74
C VAL A 85 7.32 -15.02 -13.01
N ALA A 86 7.12 -16.32 -12.82
CA ALA A 86 6.91 -17.25 -13.95
C ALA A 86 5.69 -16.89 -14.81
N THR A 87 4.62 -16.40 -14.21
CA THR A 87 3.35 -16.09 -14.87
C THR A 87 3.07 -14.60 -15.02
N SER A 88 3.94 -13.71 -14.53
CA SER A 88 3.74 -12.27 -14.61
C SER A 88 3.56 -11.80 -16.06
N ASP A 89 2.39 -11.22 -16.34
CA ASP A 89 2.08 -10.68 -17.67
C ASP A 89 3.05 -9.58 -18.09
N ILE A 90 3.46 -8.72 -17.14
CA ILE A 90 4.38 -7.63 -17.42
C ILE A 90 5.74 -8.17 -17.81
N LEU A 91 6.30 -9.10 -17.04
CA LEU A 91 7.61 -9.67 -17.31
C LEU A 91 7.62 -10.54 -18.57
N ARG A 92 6.50 -11.20 -18.90
CA ARG A 92 6.35 -11.95 -20.16
C ARG A 92 6.25 -11.04 -21.39
N ALA A 93 5.50 -9.95 -21.27
CA ALA A 93 5.31 -8.99 -22.36
C ALA A 93 6.53 -8.09 -22.58
N ASN A 94 7.45 -7.99 -21.61
CA ASN A 94 8.63 -7.13 -21.65
C ASN A 94 9.86 -7.95 -21.24
N PRO A 95 10.35 -8.86 -22.11
CA PRO A 95 11.44 -9.78 -21.77
C PRO A 95 12.79 -9.09 -21.54
N ASP A 96 12.98 -7.91 -22.12
CA ASP A 96 14.19 -7.11 -22.02
C ASP A 96 13.82 -5.66 -21.68
N LEU A 97 14.11 -5.26 -20.46
CA LEU A 97 13.91 -3.89 -19.96
C LEU A 97 15.26 -3.28 -19.60
N THR A 98 15.45 -2.01 -19.95
CA THR A 98 16.69 -1.28 -19.64
C THR A 98 16.34 0.13 -19.13
N PHE A 99 17.07 0.57 -18.12
CA PHE A 99 17.06 1.95 -17.62
C PHE A 99 18.47 2.39 -17.30
N LYS A 100 18.81 3.63 -17.66
CA LYS A 100 20.14 4.21 -17.38
C LYS A 100 20.00 5.47 -16.54
N SER A 101 20.82 5.58 -15.50
CA SER A 101 20.91 6.79 -14.70
C SER A 101 22.30 6.95 -14.10
N GLY A 102 22.94 8.08 -14.40
CA GLY A 102 24.33 8.32 -14.05
C GLY A 102 25.25 7.23 -14.62
N PRO A 103 26.15 6.65 -13.81
CA PRO A 103 27.04 5.59 -14.27
C PRO A 103 26.36 4.22 -14.37
N TYR A 104 25.11 4.07 -13.90
CA TYR A 104 24.46 2.78 -13.75
C TYR A 104 23.52 2.44 -14.90
N THR A 105 23.58 1.17 -15.29
CA THR A 105 22.60 0.55 -16.18
C THR A 105 21.87 -0.55 -15.41
N TYR A 106 20.56 -0.47 -15.42
CA TYR A 106 19.62 -1.41 -14.82
C TYR A 106 18.97 -2.22 -15.93
N THR A 107 18.96 -3.53 -15.82
CA THR A 107 18.28 -4.40 -16.77
C THR A 107 17.42 -5.43 -16.05
N ILE A 108 16.30 -5.79 -16.67
CA ILE A 108 15.53 -6.97 -16.32
C ILE A 108 15.43 -7.81 -17.57
N THR A 109 16.04 -9.00 -17.56
CA THR A 109 16.07 -9.92 -18.70
C THR A 109 15.35 -11.19 -18.33
N ARG A 110 14.36 -11.56 -19.14
CA ARG A 110 13.60 -12.79 -18.96
C ARG A 110 14.25 -13.95 -19.71
N ARG A 111 14.39 -15.09 -19.02
CA ARG A 111 14.87 -16.34 -19.59
C ARG A 111 13.94 -17.49 -19.14
N GLY A 112 13.10 -17.96 -20.05
CA GLY A 112 12.07 -18.93 -19.72
C GLY A 112 11.08 -18.38 -18.68
N GLU A 113 10.96 -19.05 -17.55
CA GLU A 113 10.08 -18.65 -16.43
C GLU A 113 10.74 -17.70 -15.43
N GLN A 114 12.05 -17.49 -15.54
CA GLN A 114 12.80 -16.64 -14.63
C GLN A 114 13.03 -15.25 -15.24
N SER A 115 13.16 -14.25 -14.38
CA SER A 115 13.62 -12.90 -14.75
C SER A 115 14.81 -12.51 -13.87
N LEU A 116 15.85 -12.02 -14.50
CA LEU A 116 17.09 -11.62 -13.86
C LEU A 116 17.14 -10.09 -13.76
N TYR A 117 17.29 -9.56 -12.58
CA TYR A 117 17.57 -8.16 -12.33
C TYR A 117 19.09 -7.97 -12.28
N THR A 118 19.61 -7.04 -13.07
CA THR A 118 21.04 -6.77 -13.18
C THR A 118 21.29 -5.28 -13.10
N VAL A 119 22.32 -4.89 -12.33
CA VAL A 119 22.83 -3.52 -12.24
C VAL A 119 24.31 -3.52 -12.48
N THR A 120 24.79 -2.63 -13.35
CA THR A 120 26.22 -2.47 -13.65
C THR A 120 26.62 -1.00 -13.72
N ASP A 121 27.82 -0.68 -13.29
CA ASP A 121 28.50 0.61 -13.47
C ASP A 121 29.51 0.60 -14.63
N GLY A 122 29.52 -0.49 -15.42
CA GLY A 122 30.46 -0.71 -16.51
C GLY A 122 31.80 -1.35 -16.08
N LYS A 123 32.09 -1.41 -14.77
CA LYS A 123 33.28 -2.07 -14.20
C LYS A 123 32.89 -3.30 -13.40
N GLN A 124 31.83 -3.17 -12.62
CA GLN A 124 31.26 -4.23 -11.79
C GLN A 124 29.80 -4.48 -12.16
N THR A 125 29.34 -5.69 -11.91
CA THR A 125 27.97 -6.11 -12.21
C THR A 125 27.43 -6.94 -11.06
N VAL A 126 26.22 -6.61 -10.63
CA VAL A 126 25.44 -7.39 -9.66
C VAL A 126 24.20 -7.90 -10.36
N SER A 127 23.94 -9.21 -10.25
CA SER A 127 22.76 -9.85 -10.81
C SER A 127 22.09 -10.73 -9.77
N ALA A 128 20.76 -10.74 -9.76
CA ALA A 128 19.97 -11.61 -8.90
C ALA A 128 18.65 -12.00 -9.58
N PRO A 129 18.18 -13.25 -9.39
CA PRO A 129 16.85 -13.63 -9.87
C PRO A 129 15.77 -12.87 -9.10
N ILE A 130 14.79 -12.35 -9.82
CA ILE A 130 13.59 -11.77 -9.22
C ILE A 130 12.78 -12.92 -8.62
N LEU A 131 12.38 -12.78 -7.35
CA LEU A 131 11.56 -13.76 -6.67
C LEU A 131 10.08 -13.36 -6.64
N TYR A 132 9.80 -12.07 -6.45
CA TYR A 132 8.44 -11.56 -6.32
C TYR A 132 8.27 -10.25 -7.09
N ALA A 133 7.12 -10.11 -7.75
CA ALA A 133 6.71 -8.92 -8.49
C ALA A 133 5.45 -8.32 -7.84
N PHE A 134 5.62 -7.17 -7.19
CA PHE A 134 4.56 -6.47 -6.46
C PHE A 134 3.93 -5.37 -7.30
N GLY A 135 2.62 -5.40 -7.42
CA GLY A 135 1.85 -4.39 -8.14
C GLY A 135 1.67 -4.67 -9.62
N GLN A 136 0.82 -3.85 -10.26
CA GLN A 136 0.35 -4.03 -11.62
C GLN A 136 0.94 -3.02 -12.62
N GLY A 137 2.01 -2.32 -12.25
CA GLY A 137 2.68 -1.34 -13.11
C GLY A 137 1.90 -0.03 -13.34
N LYS A 138 0.70 0.17 -12.80
CA LYS A 138 0.00 1.45 -12.88
C LYS A 138 0.74 2.53 -12.07
N ALA A 139 1.05 2.20 -10.83
CA ALA A 139 1.87 3.01 -9.94
C ALA A 139 3.23 2.33 -9.64
N GLY A 140 3.70 1.52 -10.57
CA GLY A 140 4.88 0.69 -10.49
C GLY A 140 4.58 -0.80 -10.31
N GLN A 141 5.44 -1.65 -10.90
CA GLN A 141 5.63 -3.02 -10.47
C GLN A 141 7.05 -3.12 -9.91
N THR A 142 7.16 -3.34 -8.61
CA THR A 142 8.42 -3.38 -7.85
C THR A 142 8.83 -4.82 -7.62
N TYR A 143 10.12 -5.08 -7.58
CA TYR A 143 10.66 -6.43 -7.52
C TYR A 143 11.40 -6.67 -6.22
N LEU A 144 11.18 -7.85 -5.62
CA LEU A 144 12.00 -8.37 -4.53
C LEU A 144 12.87 -9.52 -5.02
N PHE A 145 14.11 -9.52 -4.57
CA PHE A 145 15.10 -10.55 -4.79
C PHE A 145 15.87 -10.83 -3.49
N GLN A 146 16.69 -11.86 -3.44
CA GLN A 146 17.54 -12.17 -2.28
C GLN A 146 19.01 -12.00 -2.57
N ARG A 147 19.73 -11.41 -1.61
CA ARG A 147 21.19 -11.40 -1.55
C ARG A 147 21.63 -11.60 -0.11
N ASN A 148 22.64 -12.44 0.09
CA ASN A 148 23.19 -12.74 1.42
C ASN A 148 22.09 -13.16 2.44
N GLY A 149 21.09 -13.91 1.99
CA GLY A 149 19.99 -14.39 2.82
C GLY A 149 18.93 -13.33 3.19
N GLN A 150 19.06 -12.09 2.71
CA GLN A 150 18.12 -11.01 3.00
C GLN A 150 17.33 -10.60 1.75
N PHE A 151 16.09 -10.22 1.93
CA PHE A 151 15.31 -9.59 0.86
C PHE A 151 15.86 -8.19 0.55
N GLN A 152 15.89 -7.90 -0.73
CA GLN A 152 16.19 -6.56 -1.25
C GLN A 152 15.08 -6.12 -2.21
N GLU A 153 14.74 -4.85 -2.13
CA GLU A 153 13.83 -4.18 -3.05
C GLU A 153 14.62 -3.53 -4.18
N SER A 154 14.21 -3.79 -5.42
CA SER A 154 14.84 -3.17 -6.58
C SER A 154 14.71 -1.66 -6.57
N ARG A 155 15.79 -0.96 -6.96
CA ARG A 155 15.78 0.50 -7.06
C ARG A 155 14.93 1.02 -8.21
N VAL A 156 14.61 0.18 -9.19
CA VAL A 156 13.75 0.49 -10.33
C VAL A 156 12.51 -0.38 -10.34
N SER A 157 11.41 0.20 -10.82
CA SER A 157 10.11 -0.44 -11.03
C SER A 157 9.68 -0.30 -12.48
N PHE A 158 8.84 -1.21 -12.96
CA PHE A 158 8.21 -1.08 -14.25
C PHE A 158 6.95 -0.21 -14.18
N TYR A 159 6.74 0.65 -15.17
CA TYR A 159 5.59 1.54 -15.28
C TYR A 159 4.86 1.35 -16.62
N LYS A 160 3.57 1.04 -16.54
CA LYS A 160 2.72 0.83 -17.74
C LYS A 160 2.59 2.06 -18.61
N LYS A 161 2.67 3.27 -18.04
CA LYS A 161 2.48 4.54 -18.76
C LYS A 161 3.41 4.66 -19.97
N PHE A 162 4.66 4.19 -19.85
CA PHE A 162 5.64 4.22 -20.94
C PHE A 162 6.31 2.85 -21.21
N LYS A 163 5.75 1.78 -20.63
CA LYS A 163 6.22 0.37 -20.79
C LYS A 163 7.72 0.21 -20.55
N GLY A 164 8.22 0.82 -19.49
CA GLY A 164 9.64 0.85 -19.17
C GLY A 164 9.92 0.93 -17.69
N LEU A 165 11.22 0.98 -17.35
CA LEU A 165 11.70 1.12 -15.99
C LEU A 165 11.92 2.60 -15.65
N ASP A 166 11.64 2.96 -14.40
CA ASP A 166 12.08 4.19 -13.74
C ASP A 166 12.28 3.92 -12.25
N TRP A 167 12.72 4.90 -11.50
CA TRP A 167 12.93 4.79 -10.06
C TRP A 167 11.69 4.25 -9.34
N THR A 168 11.91 3.30 -8.45
CA THR A 168 10.86 2.85 -7.52
C THR A 168 10.44 4.03 -6.64
N ILE A 169 9.13 4.17 -6.42
CA ILE A 169 8.57 5.22 -5.56
C ILE A 169 9.19 5.13 -4.16
N GLY A 170 9.69 6.26 -3.65
CA GLY A 170 10.34 6.33 -2.35
C GLY A 170 11.86 6.37 -2.40
N TYR A 171 12.47 6.05 -3.54
CA TYR A 171 13.89 6.32 -3.75
C TYR A 171 14.14 7.75 -4.22
N GLU A 172 15.28 8.30 -3.84
CA GLU A 172 15.75 9.55 -4.43
C GLU A 172 15.98 9.36 -5.94
N ARG A 173 15.54 10.35 -6.72
CA ARG A 173 15.66 10.34 -8.19
C ARG A 173 17.04 10.86 -8.63
N ALA A 174 18.10 10.35 -7.98
CA ALA A 174 19.47 10.66 -8.26
C ALA A 174 20.31 9.36 -8.32
N ALA A 175 21.38 9.37 -9.09
CA ALA A 175 22.30 8.26 -9.11
C ALA A 175 22.95 8.08 -7.73
N PRO A 176 22.88 6.88 -7.13
CA PRO A 176 23.48 6.64 -5.82
C PRO A 176 25.01 6.64 -5.91
N PRO A 177 25.71 6.87 -4.79
CA PRO A 177 27.17 6.97 -4.78
C PRO A 177 27.87 5.63 -5.03
N THR A 178 27.22 4.50 -4.73
CA THR A 178 27.83 3.17 -4.83
C THR A 178 26.95 2.20 -5.63
N LEU A 179 27.59 1.18 -6.24
CA LEU A 179 26.87 0.11 -6.93
C LEU A 179 25.95 -0.66 -5.97
N GLU A 180 26.35 -0.87 -4.72
CA GLU A 180 25.53 -1.54 -3.71
C GLU A 180 24.21 -0.80 -3.46
N GLU A 181 24.26 0.52 -3.33
CA GLU A 181 23.06 1.35 -3.22
C GLU A 181 22.27 1.43 -4.53
N ALA A 182 22.95 1.30 -5.68
CA ALA A 182 22.30 1.25 -6.98
C ALA A 182 21.47 -0.03 -7.17
N VAL A 183 21.92 -1.15 -6.61
CA VAL A 183 21.18 -2.42 -6.70
C VAL A 183 19.83 -2.31 -6.01
N GLY A 184 19.75 -1.64 -4.86
CA GLY A 184 18.53 -1.48 -4.10
C GLY A 184 18.80 -1.39 -2.61
N ARG A 185 17.75 -1.56 -1.81
CA ARG A 185 17.84 -1.51 -0.35
C ARG A 185 17.45 -2.84 0.28
N THR A 186 18.05 -3.14 1.41
CA THR A 186 17.63 -4.27 2.24
C THR A 186 16.22 -4.01 2.80
N VAL A 187 15.38 -5.03 2.74
CA VAL A 187 14.03 -5.05 3.32
C VAL A 187 14.11 -5.79 4.65
N SER A 188 13.77 -5.12 5.73
CA SER A 188 13.72 -5.73 7.05
C SER A 188 12.61 -6.81 7.13
N THR A 189 12.70 -7.70 8.12
CA THR A 189 11.66 -8.72 8.32
C THR A 189 10.29 -8.09 8.54
N ASP A 190 10.22 -6.97 9.24
CA ASP A 190 8.96 -6.26 9.49
C ASP A 190 8.40 -5.63 8.22
N GLU A 191 9.25 -5.05 7.38
CA GLU A 191 8.82 -4.54 6.07
C GLU A 191 8.37 -5.67 5.15
N ALA A 192 9.08 -6.80 5.13
CA ALA A 192 8.67 -7.97 4.37
C ALA A 192 7.30 -8.47 4.82
N ARG A 193 7.04 -8.55 6.14
CA ARG A 193 5.71 -8.88 6.67
C ARG A 193 4.63 -7.91 6.16
N ASN A 194 4.92 -6.61 6.13
CA ASN A 194 3.99 -5.63 5.57
C ASN A 194 3.72 -5.86 4.08
N CYS A 195 4.77 -6.12 3.29
CA CYS A 195 4.60 -6.40 1.85
C CYS A 195 3.71 -7.63 1.64
N PHE A 196 4.11 -8.77 2.21
CA PHE A 196 3.40 -10.02 2.01
C PHE A 196 2.03 -10.05 2.69
N GLY A 197 1.85 -9.39 3.85
CA GLY A 197 0.57 -9.30 4.55
C GLY A 197 -0.51 -8.58 3.75
N CYS A 198 -0.14 -7.55 2.99
CA CYS A 198 -1.08 -6.76 2.19
C CYS A 198 -1.21 -7.23 0.73
N HIS A 199 -0.23 -7.98 0.21
CA HIS A 199 -0.17 -8.35 -1.21
C HIS A 199 -0.38 -9.84 -1.47
N THR A 200 -0.62 -10.64 -0.42
CA THR A 200 -0.85 -12.09 -0.55
C THR A 200 -1.99 -12.55 0.34
N THR A 201 -2.44 -13.77 0.12
CA THR A 201 -3.37 -14.48 0.99
C THR A 201 -2.59 -15.52 1.81
N GLY A 202 -2.67 -15.44 3.13
CA GLY A 202 -1.99 -16.38 4.03
C GLY A 202 -0.47 -16.21 4.11
N GLY A 203 0.11 -15.11 3.56
CA GLY A 203 1.57 -14.90 3.55
C GLY A 203 2.17 -14.51 4.91
N VAL A 204 1.33 -14.17 5.87
CA VAL A 204 1.75 -13.84 7.25
C VAL A 204 0.83 -14.53 8.24
N SER A 205 1.39 -15.09 9.28
CA SER A 205 0.65 -15.66 10.43
C SER A 205 1.31 -15.19 11.73
N GLY A 206 0.59 -14.38 12.51
CA GLY A 206 1.17 -13.68 13.65
C GLY A 206 2.37 -12.82 13.22
N SER A 207 3.53 -13.08 13.81
CA SER A 207 4.77 -12.36 13.47
C SER A 207 5.64 -13.08 12.42
N GLN A 208 5.15 -14.16 11.80
CA GLN A 208 5.95 -15.00 10.91
C GLN A 208 5.50 -14.91 9.45
N LEU A 209 6.47 -14.84 8.53
CA LEU A 209 6.24 -15.03 7.10
C LEU A 209 5.94 -16.51 6.80
N GLN A 210 4.95 -16.75 5.93
CA GLN A 210 4.48 -18.08 5.50
C GLN A 210 4.65 -18.23 3.99
N LEU A 211 5.86 -17.97 3.47
CA LEU A 211 6.12 -17.85 2.03
C LEU A 211 5.82 -19.13 1.24
N GLU A 212 5.99 -20.31 1.87
CA GLU A 212 5.69 -21.60 1.23
C GLU A 212 4.20 -21.93 1.14
N LYS A 213 3.39 -21.28 1.99
CA LYS A 213 1.94 -21.54 2.10
C LYS A 213 1.09 -20.41 1.53
N MET A 214 1.71 -19.29 1.20
CA MET A 214 0.98 -18.13 0.70
C MET A 214 0.40 -18.39 -0.69
N MET A 215 -0.75 -17.80 -0.94
CA MET A 215 -1.29 -17.64 -2.29
C MET A 215 -0.96 -16.22 -2.78
N PRO A 216 -0.39 -16.08 -3.99
CA PRO A 216 -0.11 -14.76 -4.57
C PRO A 216 -1.38 -13.95 -4.76
N GLY A 217 -1.29 -12.64 -4.47
CA GLY A 217 -2.43 -11.73 -4.55
C GLY A 217 -3.41 -11.85 -3.37
N VAL A 218 -4.32 -10.91 -3.30
CA VAL A 218 -5.39 -10.85 -2.31
C VAL A 218 -6.59 -11.60 -2.87
N SER A 219 -6.77 -12.86 -2.47
CA SER A 219 -7.90 -13.70 -2.89
C SER A 219 -9.03 -13.71 -1.85
N CYS A 220 -10.07 -14.51 -2.09
CA CYS A 220 -11.26 -14.59 -1.24
C CYS A 220 -10.93 -14.70 0.25
N GLU A 221 -10.05 -15.61 0.60
CA GLU A 221 -9.70 -15.94 1.98
C GLU A 221 -8.82 -14.89 2.68
N ALA A 222 -8.25 -13.94 1.94
CA ALA A 222 -7.57 -12.79 2.56
C ALA A 222 -8.58 -11.87 3.27
N CYS A 223 -9.82 -11.83 2.78
CA CYS A 223 -10.90 -11.02 3.32
C CYS A 223 -11.89 -11.83 4.15
N HIS A 224 -12.18 -13.07 3.74
CA HIS A 224 -13.20 -13.90 4.37
C HIS A 224 -12.64 -14.89 5.39
N GLY A 225 -11.32 -14.99 5.50
CA GLY A 225 -10.65 -16.01 6.32
C GLY A 225 -10.67 -17.41 5.70
N PRO A 226 -10.05 -18.39 6.37
CA PRO A 226 -9.91 -19.76 5.86
C PRO A 226 -11.25 -20.45 5.62
N GLY A 227 -11.44 -21.01 4.41
CA GLY A 227 -12.73 -21.50 3.92
C GLY A 227 -13.05 -22.97 4.21
N ALA A 228 -12.12 -23.77 4.74
CA ALA A 228 -12.33 -25.21 4.86
C ALA A 228 -13.56 -25.58 5.71
N GLU A 229 -13.76 -24.94 6.86
CA GLU A 229 -14.92 -25.20 7.72
C GLU A 229 -16.22 -24.69 7.10
N HIS A 230 -16.15 -23.64 6.31
CA HIS A 230 -17.29 -23.13 5.55
C HIS A 230 -17.80 -24.17 4.54
N ILE A 231 -16.90 -24.77 3.78
CA ILE A 231 -17.26 -25.80 2.80
C ILE A 231 -17.98 -26.96 3.49
N VAL A 232 -17.41 -27.45 4.60
CA VAL A 232 -18.01 -28.54 5.37
C VAL A 232 -19.40 -28.16 5.87
N ALA A 233 -19.58 -26.95 6.37
CA ALA A 233 -20.89 -26.48 6.84
C ALA A 233 -21.93 -26.40 5.69
N MET A 234 -21.53 -25.91 4.51
CA MET A 234 -22.43 -25.82 3.36
C MET A 234 -22.81 -27.19 2.79
N GLU A 235 -21.87 -28.12 2.72
CA GLU A 235 -22.12 -29.51 2.32
C GLU A 235 -23.08 -30.21 3.28
N ALA A 236 -22.96 -29.93 4.58
CA ALA A 236 -23.89 -30.38 5.62
C ALA A 236 -25.22 -29.62 5.65
N LYS A 237 -25.41 -28.60 4.78
CA LYS A 237 -26.59 -27.72 4.74
C LYS A 237 -26.81 -26.91 6.03
N ASP A 238 -25.75 -26.64 6.77
CA ASP A 238 -25.78 -25.78 7.97
C ASP A 238 -25.68 -24.30 7.56
N PHE A 239 -26.73 -23.77 6.95
CA PHE A 239 -26.79 -22.39 6.50
C PHE A 239 -26.87 -21.35 7.64
N LYS A 240 -27.13 -21.80 8.87
CA LYS A 240 -27.17 -20.92 10.05
C LYS A 240 -25.76 -20.64 10.57
N ASN A 241 -24.86 -21.63 10.55
CA ASN A 241 -23.50 -21.51 11.05
C ASN A 241 -22.51 -21.60 9.87
N LYS A 242 -22.47 -20.55 9.07
CA LYS A 242 -21.68 -20.52 7.83
C LYS A 242 -20.17 -20.72 8.03
N ARG A 243 -19.65 -20.54 9.24
CA ARG A 243 -18.23 -20.72 9.63
C ARG A 243 -17.23 -20.01 8.73
N ILE A 244 -17.59 -18.84 8.29
CA ILE A 244 -16.73 -17.95 7.51
C ILE A 244 -17.03 -16.52 7.91
N PHE A 245 -16.01 -15.68 7.88
CA PHE A 245 -16.16 -14.27 8.19
C PHE A 245 -16.82 -13.52 7.01
N ASN A 246 -17.72 -12.61 7.33
CA ASN A 246 -18.29 -11.71 6.34
C ASN A 246 -18.00 -10.25 6.71
N PRO A 247 -17.06 -9.57 6.01
CA PRO A 247 -16.76 -8.16 6.27
C PRO A 247 -17.97 -7.24 6.18
N GLY A 248 -18.98 -7.60 5.39
CA GLY A 248 -20.22 -6.84 5.27
C GLY A 248 -21.09 -6.81 6.54
N SER A 249 -20.73 -7.56 7.59
CA SER A 249 -21.39 -7.50 8.91
C SER A 249 -20.75 -6.48 9.86
N MET A 250 -19.64 -5.86 9.47
CA MET A 250 -18.96 -4.82 10.26
C MET A 250 -19.71 -3.49 10.13
N SER A 251 -19.56 -2.65 11.14
CA SER A 251 -20.00 -1.25 11.01
C SER A 251 -19.20 -0.54 9.89
N PRO A 252 -19.72 0.51 9.28
CA PRO A 252 -19.03 1.23 8.21
C PRO A 252 -17.64 1.75 8.59
N ASP A 253 -17.46 2.22 9.81
CA ASP A 253 -16.17 2.71 10.29
C ASP A 253 -15.18 1.56 10.54
N GLU A 254 -15.58 0.50 11.23
CA GLU A 254 -14.76 -0.71 11.38
C GLU A 254 -14.36 -1.28 10.01
N LEU A 255 -15.30 -1.39 9.07
CA LEU A 255 -15.00 -1.86 7.72
C LEU A 255 -13.97 -0.96 7.03
N SER A 256 -14.11 0.35 7.16
CA SER A 256 -13.23 1.30 6.46
C SER A 256 -11.87 1.45 7.15
N GLN A 257 -11.83 1.63 8.47
CA GLN A 257 -10.61 1.94 9.20
C GLN A 257 -9.84 0.68 9.63
N GLU A 258 -10.52 -0.31 10.19
CA GLU A 258 -9.85 -1.49 10.70
C GLU A 258 -9.65 -2.53 9.59
N PHE A 259 -10.71 -2.85 8.83
CA PHE A 259 -10.62 -3.89 7.82
C PHE A 259 -9.88 -3.44 6.55
N CYS A 260 -10.44 -2.51 5.78
CA CYS A 260 -9.78 -1.99 4.58
C CYS A 260 -8.49 -1.23 4.94
N GLY A 261 -8.53 -0.48 6.04
CA GLY A 261 -7.41 0.31 6.57
C GLY A 261 -6.20 -0.53 6.97
N SER A 262 -6.38 -1.81 7.28
CA SER A 262 -5.28 -2.72 7.59
C SER A 262 -4.24 -2.78 6.45
N CYS A 263 -4.66 -2.76 5.21
CA CYS A 263 -3.79 -2.73 4.03
C CYS A 263 -3.71 -1.32 3.41
N HIS A 264 -4.83 -0.59 3.35
CA HIS A 264 -4.92 0.72 2.72
C HIS A 264 -4.60 1.90 3.65
N ARG A 265 -4.14 1.63 4.87
CA ARG A 265 -3.70 2.57 5.91
C ARG A 265 -4.84 3.36 6.55
N SER A 266 -5.13 3.01 7.78
CA SER A 266 -6.10 3.69 8.64
C SER A 266 -5.60 5.05 9.11
N ALA A 267 -6.50 5.84 9.68
CA ALA A 267 -6.16 7.10 10.33
C ALA A 267 -5.17 6.90 11.50
N GLU A 268 -5.36 5.86 12.29
CA GLU A 268 -4.44 5.50 13.38
C GLU A 268 -3.03 5.20 12.85
N ALA A 269 -2.91 4.33 11.83
CA ALA A 269 -1.63 3.95 11.24
C ALA A 269 -0.85 5.16 10.69
N VAL A 270 -1.53 6.12 10.05
CA VAL A 270 -0.91 7.33 9.53
C VAL A 270 -0.54 8.30 10.64
N SER A 271 -1.41 8.47 11.65
CA SER A 271 -1.16 9.36 12.78
C SER A 271 0.01 8.88 13.63
N ALA A 272 0.17 7.58 13.80
CA ALA A 272 1.28 6.97 14.54
C ALA A 272 2.63 7.08 13.83
N ASN A 273 2.67 7.45 12.54
CA ASN A 273 3.89 7.50 11.75
C ASN A 273 4.03 8.81 10.96
N SER A 274 4.81 9.75 11.50
CA SER A 274 5.05 11.06 10.89
C SER A 274 5.60 10.99 9.46
N LYS A 275 6.32 9.91 9.10
CA LYS A 275 6.83 9.69 7.73
C LYS A 275 5.71 9.43 6.72
N MET A 276 4.50 9.09 7.17
CA MET A 276 3.31 8.92 6.33
C MET A 276 2.51 10.21 6.17
N GLN A 277 2.80 11.24 6.98
CA GLN A 277 2.11 12.53 6.97
C GLN A 277 2.71 13.47 5.91
N ASN A 278 2.56 13.11 4.64
CA ASN A 278 3.03 13.88 3.48
C ASN A 278 2.15 13.58 2.26
N MET A 279 2.47 14.17 1.10
CA MET A 279 1.70 14.00 -0.13
C MET A 279 1.46 12.52 -0.53
N ASN A 280 2.34 11.58 -0.14
CA ASN A 280 2.15 10.16 -0.43
C ASN A 280 0.88 9.58 0.24
N ASN A 281 0.33 10.25 1.25
CA ASN A 281 -0.87 9.78 1.93
C ASN A 281 -2.15 9.88 1.06
N VAL A 282 -2.11 10.53 -0.11
CA VAL A 282 -3.20 10.46 -1.09
C VAL A 282 -3.56 9.01 -1.48
N ARG A 283 -2.61 8.08 -1.33
CA ARG A 283 -2.81 6.64 -1.57
C ARG A 283 -3.41 5.89 -0.37
N PHE A 284 -3.66 6.57 0.74
CA PHE A 284 -4.19 5.99 1.97
C PHE A 284 -5.67 6.34 2.10
N GLN A 285 -6.50 5.69 1.29
CA GLN A 285 -7.90 6.05 1.11
C GLN A 285 -8.71 6.07 2.41
N PRO A 286 -8.59 5.08 3.34
CA PRO A 286 -9.29 5.14 4.62
C PRO A 286 -8.89 6.36 5.46
N TYR A 287 -7.59 6.67 5.56
CA TYR A 287 -7.12 7.88 6.23
C TYR A 287 -7.69 9.15 5.60
N ARG A 288 -7.65 9.22 4.26
CA ARG A 288 -8.14 10.39 3.52
C ARG A 288 -9.64 10.57 3.68
N LEU A 289 -10.41 9.47 3.65
CA LEU A 289 -11.84 9.51 3.88
C LEU A 289 -12.18 9.95 5.31
N PHE A 290 -11.47 9.39 6.31
CA PHE A 290 -11.59 9.76 7.73
C PHE A 290 -11.37 11.26 7.96
N THR A 291 -10.41 11.87 7.24
CA THR A 291 -10.11 13.31 7.34
C THR A 291 -11.04 14.20 6.49
N SER A 292 -12.07 13.65 5.87
CA SER A 292 -13.08 14.39 5.12
C SER A 292 -13.92 15.26 6.05
N ARG A 293 -14.32 16.45 5.56
CA ARG A 293 -15.09 17.39 6.36
C ARG A 293 -16.45 16.84 6.84
N GLY A 294 -17.06 15.95 6.05
CA GLY A 294 -18.34 15.33 6.36
C GLY A 294 -18.25 13.93 6.96
N HIS A 295 -17.02 13.47 7.32
CA HIS A 295 -16.87 12.17 7.96
C HIS A 295 -17.40 12.22 9.39
N ASP A 296 -18.22 11.23 9.73
CA ASP A 296 -18.70 10.98 11.08
C ASP A 296 -18.58 9.46 11.32
N PRO A 297 -17.81 9.03 12.32
CA PRO A 297 -17.62 7.60 12.61
C PRO A 297 -18.92 6.89 13.00
N PHE A 298 -19.95 7.63 13.40
CA PHE A 298 -21.29 7.10 13.73
C PHE A 298 -22.27 7.15 12.56
N ASP A 299 -21.87 7.68 11.39
CA ASP A 299 -22.71 7.70 10.19
C ASP A 299 -22.60 6.38 9.43
N GLU A 300 -23.58 5.51 9.59
CA GLU A 300 -23.63 4.20 8.93
C GLU A 300 -23.80 4.25 7.41
N ARG A 301 -23.95 5.43 6.82
CA ARG A 301 -24.17 5.59 5.37
C ARG A 301 -22.89 5.71 4.57
N LEU A 302 -21.71 5.90 5.20
CA LEU A 302 -20.45 6.13 4.49
C LEU A 302 -19.41 5.07 4.84
N SER A 303 -19.16 4.19 3.88
CA SER A 303 -18.08 3.20 3.94
C SER A 303 -17.45 3.00 2.56
N CYS A 304 -16.34 2.27 2.50
CA CYS A 304 -15.69 1.93 1.24
C CYS A 304 -16.65 1.21 0.27
N THR A 305 -17.49 0.32 0.78
CA THR A 305 -18.37 -0.52 -0.04
C THR A 305 -19.62 0.21 -0.57
N VAL A 306 -19.92 1.39 -0.07
CA VAL A 306 -20.97 2.24 -0.65
C VAL A 306 -20.60 2.68 -2.07
N CYS A 307 -19.31 2.95 -2.31
CA CYS A 307 -18.81 3.41 -3.60
C CYS A 307 -18.08 2.33 -4.40
N HIS A 308 -17.56 1.28 -3.74
CA HIS A 308 -16.76 0.24 -4.37
C HIS A 308 -17.35 -1.17 -4.10
N ASN A 309 -17.37 -2.00 -5.15
CA ASN A 309 -17.50 -3.44 -4.98
C ASN A 309 -16.10 -4.04 -4.78
N ALA A 310 -15.86 -4.67 -3.63
CA ALA A 310 -14.55 -5.26 -3.31
C ALA A 310 -14.16 -6.44 -4.23
N HIS A 311 -15.13 -7.03 -4.94
CA HIS A 311 -14.90 -8.12 -5.89
C HIS A 311 -14.64 -7.65 -7.33
N GLU A 312 -14.62 -6.32 -7.57
CA GLU A 312 -14.42 -5.74 -8.90
C GLU A 312 -13.35 -4.63 -8.87
N ASN A 313 -12.77 -4.32 -10.02
CA ASN A 313 -12.00 -3.09 -10.15
C ASN A 313 -12.91 -1.87 -10.04
N PRO A 314 -12.40 -0.74 -9.49
CA PRO A 314 -13.17 0.51 -9.45
C PRO A 314 -13.70 0.89 -10.84
N LYS A 315 -14.96 1.27 -10.90
CA LYS A 315 -15.59 1.75 -12.13
C LYS A 315 -14.83 2.98 -12.65
N GLN A 316 -14.82 3.16 -13.97
CA GLN A 316 -14.28 4.37 -14.62
C GLN A 316 -15.40 5.31 -15.09
N ASP A 317 -16.57 5.18 -14.52
CA ASP A 317 -17.80 5.89 -14.88
C ASP A 317 -18.09 6.96 -13.82
N GLU A 318 -17.97 8.22 -14.19
CA GLU A 318 -18.26 9.35 -13.30
C GLU A 318 -19.73 9.41 -12.89
N ALA A 319 -20.68 9.07 -13.79
CA ALA A 319 -22.10 9.08 -13.47
C ALA A 319 -22.46 8.03 -12.42
N PHE A 320 -21.76 6.89 -12.44
CA PHE A 320 -21.89 5.88 -11.37
C PHE A 320 -21.52 6.47 -10.00
N TYR A 321 -20.39 7.19 -9.91
CA TYR A 321 -19.99 7.81 -8.64
C TYR A 321 -20.86 9.00 -8.25
N ASP A 322 -21.30 9.79 -9.21
CA ASP A 322 -22.26 10.88 -8.95
C ASP A 322 -23.55 10.35 -8.32
N SER A 323 -24.03 9.19 -8.78
CA SER A 323 -25.22 8.56 -8.20
C SER A 323 -25.03 8.19 -6.71
N LYS A 324 -23.79 7.86 -6.30
CA LYS A 324 -23.44 7.60 -4.90
C LYS A 324 -23.45 8.88 -4.06
N CYS A 325 -22.97 9.97 -4.62
CA CYS A 325 -23.06 11.29 -3.97
C CYS A 325 -24.52 11.72 -3.80
N PHE A 326 -25.33 11.55 -4.84
CA PHE A 326 -26.73 11.95 -4.83
C PHE A 326 -27.64 11.08 -3.93
N ALA A 327 -27.18 9.93 -3.48
CA ALA A 327 -27.87 9.16 -2.47
C ALA A 327 -28.05 9.95 -1.14
N CYS A 328 -27.10 10.85 -0.84
CA CYS A 328 -27.14 11.73 0.33
C CYS A 328 -27.26 13.22 -0.06
N HIS A 329 -26.59 13.66 -1.12
CA HIS A 329 -26.61 15.04 -1.61
C HIS A 329 -27.64 15.16 -2.72
N ARG A 330 -28.82 15.69 -2.43
CA ARG A 330 -29.89 15.83 -3.43
C ARG A 330 -29.49 16.82 -4.52
N SER A 331 -29.72 16.44 -5.78
CA SER A 331 -29.56 17.39 -6.90
C SER A 331 -30.60 18.51 -6.79
N GLY A 332 -30.18 19.77 -6.98
CA GLY A 332 -31.02 20.96 -6.79
C GLY A 332 -32.28 21.05 -7.66
N ALA A 333 -32.56 20.04 -8.48
CA ALA A 333 -33.74 20.01 -9.36
C ALA A 333 -35.00 19.39 -8.74
N SER A 334 -34.95 18.82 -7.50
CA SER A 334 -36.05 17.97 -7.00
C SER A 334 -36.68 18.32 -5.65
N LEU A 335 -36.39 19.49 -5.06
CA LEU A 335 -37.04 19.88 -3.82
C LEU A 335 -37.89 21.13 -4.00
N LYS A 336 -39.22 20.93 -4.10
CA LYS A 336 -40.16 21.98 -3.78
C LYS A 336 -40.01 22.33 -2.30
N SER A 337 -39.97 23.61 -1.98
CA SER A 337 -39.70 24.21 -0.66
C SER A 337 -40.52 23.62 0.53
N ALA A 338 -41.56 22.85 0.28
CA ALA A 338 -42.39 22.23 1.30
C ALA A 338 -41.83 20.90 1.88
N GLU A 339 -40.87 20.25 1.20
CA GLU A 339 -40.26 19.02 1.68
C GLU A 339 -38.99 19.27 2.51
N LEU A 340 -38.32 20.43 2.33
CA LEU A 340 -37.22 20.84 3.19
C LEU A 340 -37.67 21.07 4.65
N ALA A 341 -38.85 21.58 4.85
CA ALA A 341 -39.39 21.85 6.21
C ALA A 341 -39.75 20.59 7.01
N LYS A 342 -39.85 19.42 6.36
CA LYS A 342 -40.17 18.14 7.03
C LYS A 342 -38.94 17.31 7.41
N SER A 343 -37.73 17.71 6.99
CA SER A 343 -36.50 17.03 7.34
C SER A 343 -35.77 17.62 8.57
N GLU A 344 -36.42 18.48 9.32
CA GLU A 344 -35.84 19.18 10.50
C GLU A 344 -35.61 18.30 11.75
N ALA A 345 -35.76 16.98 11.63
CA ALA A 345 -35.55 16.07 12.75
C ALA A 345 -34.26 15.21 12.61
N GLY A 346 -33.24 15.66 11.89
CA GLY A 346 -31.99 14.92 11.73
C GLY A 346 -30.81 15.82 11.47
N ASP A 347 -30.00 16.00 12.46
CA ASP A 347 -28.57 16.34 12.52
C ASP A 347 -28.03 17.55 11.73
N GLY A 348 -28.80 18.51 11.28
CA GLY A 348 -28.29 19.84 10.83
C GLY A 348 -27.18 19.87 9.74
N ARG A 349 -26.84 18.74 9.15
CA ARG A 349 -25.88 18.66 8.02
C ARG A 349 -26.65 18.80 6.70
N ASP A 350 -26.86 20.05 6.34
CA ASP A 350 -27.59 20.49 5.17
C ASP A 350 -27.18 19.73 3.90
N ALA A 351 -28.06 18.88 3.41
CA ALA A 351 -28.06 18.39 2.04
C ALA A 351 -28.39 19.53 1.05
N ARG A 352 -27.64 20.64 1.12
CA ARG A 352 -27.82 21.75 0.16
C ARG A 352 -27.36 21.28 -1.20
N PRO A 353 -28.16 21.56 -2.25
CA PRO A 353 -27.72 21.28 -3.61
C PRO A 353 -26.46 22.06 -3.94
N CYS A 354 -25.55 21.43 -4.67
CA CYS A 354 -24.35 22.10 -5.16
C CYS A 354 -24.76 23.26 -6.09
N PRO A 355 -24.36 24.53 -5.80
CA PRO A 355 -24.77 25.68 -6.59
C PRO A 355 -24.08 25.77 -7.96
N VAL A 356 -23.02 24.99 -8.20
CA VAL A 356 -22.17 25.10 -9.39
C VAL A 356 -22.31 23.94 -10.37
N ALA A 357 -22.66 22.73 -9.91
CA ALA A 357 -22.69 21.55 -10.77
C ALA A 357 -23.69 20.51 -10.30
N THR A 358 -24.22 19.74 -11.25
CA THR A 358 -25.13 18.60 -11.03
C THR A 358 -24.53 17.28 -11.54
N LYS A 359 -23.25 17.28 -11.89
CA LYS A 359 -22.49 16.11 -12.39
C LYS A 359 -21.01 16.28 -12.14
N SER A 360 -20.26 15.20 -12.32
CA SER A 360 -18.78 15.17 -12.14
C SER A 360 -18.33 15.65 -10.76
N CYS A 361 -19.07 15.24 -9.70
CA CYS A 361 -18.85 15.67 -8.32
C CYS A 361 -17.40 15.40 -7.87
N GLY A 362 -16.84 14.26 -8.27
CA GLY A 362 -15.48 13.87 -7.93
C GLY A 362 -14.41 14.83 -8.46
N SER A 363 -14.66 15.55 -9.56
CA SER A 363 -13.67 16.48 -10.14
C SER A 363 -13.31 17.64 -9.20
N CYS A 364 -14.27 18.11 -8.41
CA CYS A 364 -14.08 19.20 -7.45
C CYS A 364 -13.91 18.70 -6.00
N HIS A 365 -14.54 17.57 -5.64
CA HIS A 365 -14.56 17.11 -4.27
C HIS A 365 -13.54 16.00 -3.96
N MET A 366 -13.06 15.29 -4.98
CA MET A 366 -12.06 14.21 -4.89
C MET A 366 -11.02 14.35 -6.01
N PRO A 367 -10.23 15.43 -6.03
CA PRO A 367 -9.35 15.74 -7.15
C PRO A 367 -8.32 14.65 -7.37
N LYS A 368 -7.88 14.51 -8.61
CA LYS A 368 -6.79 13.59 -8.97
C LYS A 368 -5.44 14.26 -8.72
N ILE A 369 -4.60 13.62 -7.94
CA ILE A 369 -3.27 14.10 -7.55
C ILE A 369 -2.21 13.19 -8.17
N GLU A 370 -1.26 13.74 -8.90
CA GLU A 370 -0.08 13.01 -9.38
C GLU A 370 1.03 13.10 -8.34
N LEU A 371 1.52 11.96 -7.88
CA LEU A 371 2.69 11.92 -7.01
C LEU A 371 3.96 11.96 -7.84
N PRO A 372 4.97 12.73 -7.43
CA PRO A 372 6.26 12.75 -8.11
C PRO A 372 6.82 11.34 -8.31
N GLY A 373 7.09 10.97 -9.55
CA GLY A 373 7.65 9.68 -9.92
C GLY A 373 6.69 8.49 -9.92
N SER A 374 5.41 8.69 -9.61
CA SER A 374 4.42 7.60 -9.67
C SER A 374 3.92 7.33 -11.09
N HIS A 375 4.08 8.30 -12.00
CA HIS A 375 3.59 8.24 -13.37
C HIS A 375 2.08 7.96 -13.50
N THR A 376 1.31 8.22 -12.44
CA THR A 376 -0.13 8.04 -12.38
C THR A 376 -0.76 9.03 -11.42
N GLN A 377 -2.05 9.25 -11.61
CA GLN A 377 -2.85 10.09 -10.72
C GLN A 377 -3.64 9.21 -9.75
N PHE A 378 -3.74 9.67 -8.53
CA PHE A 378 -4.55 9.07 -7.47
C PHE A 378 -5.73 9.98 -7.16
N THR A 379 -6.92 9.41 -7.05
CA THR A 379 -8.08 10.14 -6.55
C THR A 379 -7.92 10.39 -5.06
N ASP A 380 -7.96 11.65 -4.65
CA ASP A 380 -7.92 12.01 -3.24
C ASP A 380 -9.28 11.70 -2.58
N HIS A 381 -9.27 10.79 -1.61
CA HIS A 381 -10.49 10.38 -0.88
C HIS A 381 -10.84 11.33 0.28
N ARG A 382 -10.07 12.40 0.48
CA ARG A 382 -10.49 13.48 1.37
C ARG A 382 -11.54 14.34 0.66
N ILE A 383 -12.81 14.05 0.92
CA ILE A 383 -13.94 14.75 0.33
C ILE A 383 -14.00 16.17 0.86
N ARG A 384 -13.79 17.16 0.01
CA ARG A 384 -13.77 18.58 0.33
C ARG A 384 -14.08 19.41 -0.93
N ILE A 385 -14.24 20.70 -0.78
CA ILE A 385 -14.18 21.62 -1.93
C ILE A 385 -12.69 21.88 -2.21
N ALA A 386 -12.13 21.24 -3.24
CA ALA A 386 -10.77 21.49 -3.67
C ALA A 386 -10.72 22.70 -4.62
N ARG A 387 -9.70 23.54 -4.49
CA ARG A 387 -9.50 24.71 -5.33
C ARG A 387 -8.18 24.58 -6.07
N GLU A 388 -8.15 25.07 -7.30
CA GLU A 388 -6.91 25.12 -8.08
C GLU A 388 -5.84 25.94 -7.35
N GLY A 389 -4.60 25.43 -7.30
CA GLY A 389 -3.49 26.07 -6.59
C GLY A 389 -3.51 25.92 -5.06
N GLU A 390 -4.51 25.25 -4.50
CA GLU A 390 -4.55 24.94 -3.08
C GLU A 390 -3.43 23.93 -2.71
N PRO A 391 -2.64 24.19 -1.64
CA PRO A 391 -1.66 23.22 -1.16
C PRO A 391 -2.31 21.88 -0.83
N PHE A 392 -1.59 20.78 -1.06
CA PHE A 392 -2.08 19.46 -0.68
C PHE A 392 -2.34 19.41 0.83
N PRO A 393 -3.58 19.18 1.28
CA PRO A 393 -3.88 19.14 2.70
C PRO A 393 -3.41 17.82 3.30
N ASN A 394 -2.54 17.91 4.26
CA ASN A 394 -2.13 16.77 5.09
C ASN A 394 -3.15 16.50 6.19
#